data_9444abaee95c3066008ad05363823526
#
_entry.id   9444abaee95c3066008ad05363823526
#
_cell.length_a   1.000
_cell.length_b   1.000
_cell.length_c   1.000
_cell.angle_alpha   90.00
_cell.angle_beta   90.00
_cell.angle_gamma   90.00
#
_symmetry.space_group_name_H-M   'P 1'
#
loop_
_entity.id
_entity.type
_entity.pdbx_description
1 polymer ?
#
loop_
_entity_poly.entity_id
_entity_poly.type
_entity_poly.pdbx_seq_one_letter_code
_entity_poly.pdbx_strand_id
1 'polypeptide(L)'
;RGGLDGRFEGAAEYNLDQHDRRTFYSFVRNPRELARLLAARAAARNERVALTLHAGAQLVAPFVRSGDVHAYVLGDVEGLAREVDLRPAEAGAGVHLFIPNDEGVLYRTQTVDGLPVVCNTQLYLDLANFPGRGREQADELRRQRLGF
;
A
#
# COMPACT_ATOMS: atom_id res chain seq x y z
N ARG A 1 -11.99 -5.04 -24.68
CA ARG A 1 -12.50 -4.82 -23.33
C ARG A 1 -12.27 -5.99 -22.41
N GLY A 2 -12.34 -7.20 -22.93
CA GLY A 2 -12.41 -8.41 -22.13
C GLY A 2 -11.55 -8.45 -20.89
N GLY A 3 -10.24 -8.39 -21.03
CA GLY A 3 -9.35 -8.49 -19.89
C GLY A 3 -9.49 -7.34 -18.90
N LEU A 4 -9.63 -6.11 -19.41
CA LEU A 4 -9.76 -4.94 -18.58
C LEU A 4 -11.11 -4.94 -17.86
N ASP A 5 -12.18 -5.23 -18.59
CA ASP A 5 -13.51 -5.31 -18.00
C ASP A 5 -13.59 -6.39 -16.93
N GLY A 6 -13.06 -7.57 -17.21
CA GLY A 6 -13.05 -8.65 -16.24
C GLY A 6 -12.33 -8.28 -14.96
N ARG A 7 -11.20 -7.56 -15.09
CA ARG A 7 -10.44 -7.11 -13.93
C ARG A 7 -11.23 -6.12 -13.09
N PHE A 8 -11.90 -5.15 -13.72
CA PHE A 8 -12.62 -4.13 -12.98
C PHE A 8 -13.98 -4.59 -12.47
N GLU A 9 -14.57 -5.59 -13.10
CA GLU A 9 -15.71 -6.27 -12.52
C GLU A 9 -15.31 -6.95 -11.22
N GLY A 10 -14.15 -7.56 -11.18
CA GLY A 10 -13.61 -8.15 -9.97
C GLY A 10 -13.36 -7.15 -8.86
N ALA A 11 -13.21 -5.86 -9.17
CA ALA A 11 -12.97 -4.84 -8.16
C ALA A 11 -14.14 -4.72 -7.18
N ALA A 12 -15.36 -5.00 -7.61
CA ALA A 12 -16.52 -4.96 -6.73
C ALA A 12 -16.49 -6.06 -5.67
N GLU A 13 -15.82 -7.16 -5.97
CA GLU A 13 -15.70 -8.29 -5.04
C GLU A 13 -14.38 -8.28 -4.27
N TYR A 14 -13.42 -7.49 -4.74
CA TYR A 14 -12.13 -7.40 -4.06
C TYR A 14 -12.29 -6.68 -2.73
N ASN A 15 -11.75 -7.26 -1.67
CA ASN A 15 -11.81 -6.67 -0.35
C ASN A 15 -10.40 -6.68 0.26
N LEU A 16 -9.93 -5.50 0.62
CA LEU A 16 -8.63 -5.34 1.27
C LEU A 16 -8.55 -6.14 2.57
N ASP A 17 -9.68 -6.32 3.25
CA ASP A 17 -9.75 -7.05 4.51
C ASP A 17 -9.49 -8.56 4.36
N GLN A 18 -9.42 -9.07 3.13
CA GLN A 18 -9.04 -10.47 2.92
C GLN A 18 -7.58 -10.76 3.30
N HIS A 19 -6.76 -9.72 3.41
CA HIS A 19 -5.38 -9.86 3.86
C HIS A 19 -5.30 -9.67 5.38
N ASP A 20 -4.36 -10.36 6.02
CA ASP A 20 -4.05 -10.08 7.41
C ASP A 20 -3.47 -8.68 7.54
N ARG A 21 -3.83 -8.00 8.61
CA ARG A 21 -3.36 -6.64 8.85
C ARG A 21 -2.78 -6.52 10.24
N ARG A 22 -1.63 -5.83 10.32
CA ARG A 22 -1.01 -5.46 11.59
C ARG A 22 -0.89 -3.94 11.64
N THR A 23 -1.30 -3.35 12.73
CA THR A 23 -1.32 -1.89 12.87
C THR A 23 -0.32 -1.45 13.92
N PHE A 24 0.35 -0.34 13.64
CA PHE A 24 1.45 0.15 14.46
C PHE A 24 1.41 1.67 14.58
N TYR A 25 2.10 2.16 15.58
CA TYR A 25 2.41 3.56 15.76
C TYR A 25 3.91 3.76 15.50
N SER A 26 4.25 4.86 14.85
CA SER A 26 5.65 5.20 14.56
C SER A 26 5.98 6.57 15.14
N PHE A 27 7.18 6.70 15.69
CA PHE A 27 7.72 8.00 16.11
C PHE A 27 8.28 8.78 14.92
N VAL A 28 8.50 8.13 13.77
CA VAL A 28 8.90 8.80 12.54
C VAL A 28 7.65 9.43 11.95
N ARG A 29 7.58 10.75 11.96
CA ARG A 29 6.36 11.45 11.57
C ARG A 29 6.19 11.63 10.07
N ASN A 30 7.29 11.72 9.33
CA ASN A 30 7.24 11.89 7.88
C ASN A 30 6.96 10.55 7.21
N PRO A 31 5.79 10.40 6.53
CA PRO A 31 5.43 9.10 5.93
C PRO A 31 6.43 8.63 4.88
N ARG A 32 6.99 9.53 4.09
CA ARG A 32 7.96 9.16 3.06
C ARG A 32 9.26 8.66 3.67
N GLU A 33 9.69 9.30 4.74
CA GLU A 33 10.89 8.88 5.46
C GLU A 33 10.69 7.50 6.09
N LEU A 34 9.54 7.27 6.69
CA LEU A 34 9.20 5.97 7.25
C LEU A 34 9.14 4.90 6.16
N ALA A 35 8.57 5.23 5.00
CA ALA A 35 8.51 4.30 3.88
C ALA A 35 9.92 3.92 3.39
N ARG A 36 10.84 4.88 3.33
CA ARG A 36 12.23 4.60 2.97
C ARG A 36 12.90 3.66 3.97
N LEU A 37 12.64 3.89 5.25
CA LEU A 37 13.20 3.06 6.30
C LEU A 37 12.69 1.62 6.20
N LEU A 38 11.38 1.46 6.02
CA LEU A 38 10.75 0.15 5.83
C LEU A 38 11.33 -0.57 4.62
N ALA A 39 11.44 0.11 3.49
CA ALA A 39 11.95 -0.48 2.26
C ALA A 39 13.42 -0.90 2.41
N ALA A 40 14.24 -0.05 3.03
CA ALA A 40 15.65 -0.35 3.22
C ALA A 40 15.86 -1.55 4.15
N ARG A 41 15.11 -1.60 5.23
CA ARG A 41 15.24 -2.72 6.19
C ARG A 41 14.70 -4.01 5.63
N ALA A 42 13.60 -3.95 4.89
CA ALA A 42 13.06 -5.13 4.22
C ALA A 42 14.07 -5.70 3.23
N ALA A 43 14.69 -4.85 2.42
CA ALA A 43 15.72 -5.28 1.49
C ALA A 43 16.90 -5.94 2.20
N ALA A 44 17.35 -5.37 3.31
CA ALA A 44 18.45 -5.93 4.10
C ALA A 44 18.09 -7.29 4.69
N ARG A 45 16.81 -7.54 4.93
CA ARG A 45 16.30 -8.82 5.46
C ARG A 45 15.89 -9.78 4.36
N ASN A 46 16.11 -9.41 3.10
CA ASN A 46 15.67 -10.19 1.95
C ASN A 46 14.14 -10.39 1.93
N GLU A 47 13.42 -9.39 2.36
CA GLU A 47 11.96 -9.36 2.38
C GLU A 47 11.46 -8.31 1.40
N ARG A 48 10.17 -8.35 1.06
CA ARG A 48 9.58 -7.42 0.11
C ARG A 48 8.55 -6.54 0.79
N VAL A 49 8.58 -5.26 0.42
CA VAL A 49 7.61 -4.25 0.87
C VAL A 49 7.13 -3.50 -0.37
N ALA A 50 5.86 -3.18 -0.43
CA ALA A 50 5.33 -2.29 -1.48
C ALA A 50 4.22 -1.43 -0.90
N LEU A 51 4.36 -0.12 -1.09
CA LEU A 51 3.36 0.85 -0.63
C LEU A 51 2.07 0.69 -1.40
N THR A 52 0.96 0.95 -0.72
CA THR A 52 -0.37 0.93 -1.33
C THR A 52 -1.23 2.03 -0.73
N LEU A 53 -2.49 2.12 -1.18
CA LEU A 53 -3.47 3.09 -0.73
C LEU A 53 -2.93 4.52 -0.87
N HIS A 54 -3.24 5.40 0.06
CA HIS A 54 -2.83 6.80 -0.08
C HIS A 54 -1.32 6.99 -0.05
N ALA A 55 -0.59 6.16 0.70
CA ALA A 55 0.87 6.23 0.73
C ALA A 55 1.46 5.98 -0.67
N GLY A 56 0.93 4.97 -1.37
CA GLY A 56 1.35 4.70 -2.74
C GLY A 56 0.86 5.77 -3.70
N ALA A 57 -0.40 6.16 -3.58
CA ALA A 57 -1.02 7.12 -4.47
C ALA A 57 -0.35 8.50 -4.41
N GLN A 58 0.14 8.91 -3.25
CA GLN A 58 0.83 10.19 -3.13
C GLN A 58 2.09 10.27 -3.98
N LEU A 59 2.67 9.13 -4.31
CA LEU A 59 3.84 9.08 -5.19
C LEU A 59 3.45 9.00 -6.66
N VAL A 60 2.39 8.27 -6.96
CA VAL A 60 2.02 7.95 -8.35
C VAL A 60 1.08 9.00 -8.95
N ALA A 61 0.05 9.39 -8.21
CA ALA A 61 -0.98 10.32 -8.68
C ALA A 61 -1.56 11.07 -7.48
N PRO A 62 -0.79 11.98 -6.87
CA PRO A 62 -1.20 12.64 -5.64
C PRO A 62 -2.50 13.43 -5.82
N PHE A 63 -3.42 13.25 -4.90
CA PHE A 63 -4.70 13.95 -4.87
C PHE A 63 -5.18 14.14 -3.44
N VAL A 64 -5.18 13.06 -2.65
CA VAL A 64 -5.58 13.10 -1.24
C VAL A 64 -4.33 13.05 -0.38
N ARG A 65 -4.22 13.96 0.58
CA ARG A 65 -3.12 13.93 1.55
C ARG A 65 -3.45 12.96 2.67
N SER A 66 -2.45 12.21 3.11
CA SER A 66 -2.58 11.30 4.23
C SER A 66 -1.24 11.19 4.94
N GLY A 67 -1.27 11.18 6.26
CA GLY A 67 -0.08 10.91 7.08
C GLY A 67 0.13 9.43 7.36
N ASP A 68 -0.81 8.58 6.93
CA ASP A 68 -0.74 7.15 7.19
C ASP A 68 0.14 6.45 6.15
N VAL A 69 0.77 5.36 6.59
CA VAL A 69 1.55 4.50 5.70
C VAL A 69 0.85 3.14 5.63
N HIS A 70 0.52 2.74 4.42
CA HIS A 70 -0.07 1.43 4.15
C HIS A 70 0.87 0.69 3.21
N ALA A 71 1.25 -0.52 3.57
CA ALA A 71 2.17 -1.30 2.74
C ALA A 71 1.89 -2.78 2.88
N TYR A 72 2.14 -3.51 1.80
CA TYR A 72 2.21 -4.97 1.85
C TYR A 72 3.61 -5.38 2.27
N VAL A 73 3.70 -6.41 3.10
CA VAL A 73 4.99 -6.99 3.53
C VAL A 73 4.95 -8.48 3.27
N LEU A 74 5.91 -8.96 2.50
CA LEU A 74 6.12 -10.40 2.29
C LEU A 74 7.37 -10.79 3.05
N GLY A 75 7.17 -11.36 4.25
CA GLY A 75 8.25 -11.71 5.15
C GLY A 75 7.80 -11.69 6.60
N ASP A 76 8.73 -11.50 7.50
CA ASP A 76 8.47 -11.46 8.95
C ASP A 76 8.07 -10.03 9.34
N VAL A 77 6.77 -9.76 9.36
CA VAL A 77 6.23 -8.44 9.68
C VAL A 77 6.65 -7.97 11.07
N GLU A 78 6.56 -8.84 12.04
CA GLU A 78 6.88 -8.47 13.43
C GLU A 78 8.38 -8.15 13.58
N GLY A 79 9.23 -8.93 12.93
CA GLY A 79 10.68 -8.67 12.95
C GLY A 79 11.02 -7.37 12.27
N LEU A 80 10.42 -7.09 11.12
CA LEU A 80 10.62 -5.84 10.41
C LEU A 80 10.15 -4.65 11.25
N ALA A 81 8.97 -4.78 11.86
CA ALA A 81 8.43 -3.73 12.71
C ALA A 81 9.37 -3.39 13.86
N ARG A 82 9.95 -4.39 14.50
CA ARG A 82 10.91 -4.17 15.58
C ARG A 82 12.15 -3.42 15.10
N GLU A 83 12.65 -3.75 13.92
CA GLU A 83 13.85 -3.10 13.39
C GLU A 83 13.65 -1.62 13.10
N VAL A 84 12.45 -1.23 12.73
CA VAL A 84 12.16 0.18 12.43
C VAL A 84 11.43 0.86 13.60
N ASP A 85 11.43 0.22 14.76
CA ASP A 85 10.88 0.76 16.02
C ASP A 85 9.39 1.11 15.92
N LEU A 86 8.63 0.26 15.26
CA LEU A 86 7.17 0.38 15.27
C LEU A 86 6.61 -0.28 16.53
N ARG A 87 5.60 0.37 17.10
CA ARG A 87 4.93 -0.10 18.32
C ARG A 87 3.53 -0.56 17.99
N PRO A 88 3.12 -1.77 18.39
CA PRO A 88 1.75 -2.21 18.15
C PRO A 88 0.73 -1.21 18.69
N ALA A 89 -0.30 -0.94 17.89
CA ALA A 89 -1.35 0.02 18.26
C ALA A 89 -2.65 -0.37 17.59
N GLU A 90 -3.75 -0.19 18.28
CA GLU A 90 -5.08 -0.43 17.72
C GLU A 90 -5.71 0.88 17.29
N ALA A 91 -5.87 1.82 18.19
CA ALA A 91 -6.46 3.13 17.91
C ALA A 91 -5.35 4.14 17.62
N GLY A 92 -5.58 5.00 16.64
CA GLY A 92 -4.62 6.04 16.26
C GLY A 92 -3.38 5.50 15.57
N ALA A 93 -3.44 4.27 15.08
CA ALA A 93 -2.35 3.69 14.32
C ALA A 93 -2.17 4.43 13.00
N GLY A 94 -0.95 4.86 12.72
CA GLY A 94 -0.64 5.52 11.47
C GLY A 94 0.06 4.60 10.47
N VAL A 95 0.40 3.39 10.86
CA VAL A 95 1.10 2.42 10.02
C VAL A 95 0.28 1.13 9.97
N HIS A 96 -0.04 0.72 8.75
CA HIS A 96 -0.84 -0.49 8.51
C HIS A 96 -0.05 -1.39 7.56
N LEU A 97 0.39 -2.53 8.06
CA LEU A 97 1.14 -3.49 7.27
C LEU A 97 0.24 -4.69 6.98
N PHE A 98 0.08 -4.97 5.68
CA PHE A 98 -0.76 -6.09 5.22
C PHE A 98 0.12 -7.27 4.87
N ILE A 99 -0.26 -8.45 5.34
CA ILE A 99 0.37 -9.69 4.93
C ILE A 99 -0.49 -10.21 3.79
N PRO A 100 0.00 -10.22 2.55
CA PRO A 100 -0.84 -10.61 1.43
C PRO A 100 -1.21 -12.08 1.51
N ASN A 101 -2.48 -12.39 1.23
CA ASN A 101 -2.93 -13.78 1.14
C ASN A 101 -2.50 -14.42 -0.18
N ASP A 102 -2.03 -13.61 -1.13
CA ASP A 102 -1.58 -14.03 -2.44
C ASP A 102 -0.47 -13.08 -2.89
N GLU A 103 0.67 -13.63 -3.30
CA GLU A 103 1.80 -12.84 -3.79
C GLU A 103 1.47 -12.02 -5.03
N GLY A 104 0.36 -12.31 -5.69
CA GLY A 104 -0.08 -11.58 -6.86
C GLY A 104 -0.22 -10.09 -6.65
N VAL A 105 -0.50 -9.63 -5.41
CA VAL A 105 -0.58 -8.21 -5.10
C VAL A 105 0.76 -7.49 -5.33
N LEU A 106 1.88 -8.23 -5.30
CA LEU A 106 3.22 -7.68 -5.53
C LEU A 106 3.68 -7.82 -6.96
N TYR A 107 2.83 -8.38 -7.84
CA TYR A 107 3.18 -8.55 -9.25
C TYR A 107 3.35 -7.17 -9.89
N ARG A 108 4.46 -7.00 -10.62
CA ARG A 108 4.81 -5.74 -11.28
C ARG A 108 4.90 -4.55 -10.33
N THR A 109 5.35 -4.77 -9.11
CA THR A 109 5.68 -3.67 -8.19
C THR A 109 6.58 -2.68 -8.91
N GLN A 110 6.22 -1.41 -8.83
CA GLN A 110 6.97 -0.34 -9.47
C GLN A 110 7.84 0.40 -8.46
N THR A 111 8.79 1.18 -8.96
CA THR A 111 9.62 2.04 -8.12
C THR A 111 9.33 3.49 -8.48
N VAL A 112 8.93 4.27 -7.50
CA VAL A 112 8.62 5.69 -7.68
C VAL A 112 9.42 6.47 -6.63
N ASP A 113 10.25 7.39 -7.07
CA ASP A 113 11.15 8.17 -6.20
C ASP A 113 11.98 7.26 -5.28
N GLY A 114 12.42 6.12 -5.80
CA GLY A 114 13.21 5.16 -5.04
C GLY A 114 12.41 4.28 -4.10
N LEU A 115 11.10 4.39 -4.07
CA LEU A 115 10.24 3.63 -3.16
C LEU A 115 9.43 2.58 -3.92
N PRO A 116 9.26 1.38 -3.35
CA PRO A 116 8.46 0.35 -3.98
C PRO A 116 6.97 0.63 -3.77
N VAL A 117 6.21 0.57 -4.86
CA VAL A 117 4.76 0.81 -4.86
C VAL A 117 4.11 -0.31 -5.65
N VAL A 118 2.96 -0.82 -5.20
CA VAL A 118 2.22 -1.80 -5.99
C VAL A 118 1.90 -1.24 -7.37
N CYS A 119 1.67 -2.11 -8.35
CA CYS A 119 1.36 -1.63 -9.70
C CYS A 119 0.07 -0.79 -9.69
N ASN A 120 -0.10 0.03 -10.73
CA ASN A 120 -1.22 0.96 -10.77
C ASN A 120 -2.58 0.27 -10.68
N THR A 121 -2.72 -0.90 -11.30
CA THR A 121 -3.98 -1.64 -11.23
C THR A 121 -4.27 -2.13 -9.81
N GLN A 122 -3.27 -2.69 -9.13
CA GLN A 122 -3.45 -3.12 -7.75
C GLN A 122 -3.76 -1.93 -6.85
N LEU A 123 -3.07 -0.82 -7.07
CA LEU A 123 -3.31 0.41 -6.31
C LEU A 123 -4.75 0.90 -6.49
N TYR A 124 -5.26 0.86 -7.73
CA TYR A 124 -6.64 1.23 -8.00
C TYR A 124 -7.63 0.31 -7.25
N LEU A 125 -7.41 -1.01 -7.31
CA LEU A 125 -8.27 -1.96 -6.63
C LEU A 125 -8.31 -1.71 -5.12
N ASP A 126 -7.16 -1.47 -4.53
CA ASP A 126 -7.09 -1.21 -3.09
C ASP A 126 -7.84 0.07 -2.73
N LEU A 127 -7.58 1.16 -3.46
CA LEU A 127 -8.20 2.46 -3.19
C LEU A 127 -9.71 2.46 -3.43
N ALA A 128 -10.17 1.77 -4.47
CA ALA A 128 -11.58 1.77 -4.82
C ALA A 128 -12.46 1.19 -3.71
N ASN A 129 -11.89 0.33 -2.89
CA ASN A 129 -12.61 -0.33 -1.79
C ASN A 129 -12.19 0.19 -0.42
N PHE A 130 -11.43 1.27 -0.37
CA PHE A 130 -10.95 1.83 0.88
C PHE A 130 -11.93 2.92 1.37
N PRO A 131 -12.34 2.90 2.65
CA PRO A 131 -13.26 3.90 3.16
C PRO A 131 -12.66 5.30 3.18
N GLY A 132 -13.52 6.31 3.30
CA GLY A 132 -13.11 7.70 3.30
C GLY A 132 -12.90 8.19 1.88
N ARG A 133 -11.75 8.80 1.61
CA ARG A 133 -11.46 9.39 0.31
C ARG A 133 -10.75 8.44 -0.66
N GLY A 134 -10.77 7.14 -0.37
CA GLY A 134 -10.15 6.14 -1.23
C GLY A 134 -10.72 6.15 -2.64
N ARG A 135 -12.05 6.26 -2.77
CA ARG A 135 -12.71 6.27 -4.07
C ARG A 135 -12.30 7.48 -4.90
N GLU A 136 -12.21 8.66 -4.28
CA GLU A 136 -11.77 9.86 -4.99
C GLU A 136 -10.33 9.71 -5.50
N GLN A 137 -9.46 9.16 -4.68
CA GLN A 137 -8.07 8.95 -5.07
C GLN A 137 -7.99 7.89 -6.17
N ALA A 138 -8.83 6.85 -6.11
CA ALA A 138 -8.89 5.82 -7.14
C ALA A 138 -9.29 6.42 -8.49
N ASP A 139 -10.28 7.29 -8.49
CA ASP A 139 -10.74 7.95 -9.72
C ASP A 139 -9.65 8.84 -10.30
N GLU A 140 -8.89 9.53 -9.47
CA GLU A 140 -7.78 10.37 -9.91
C GLU A 140 -6.65 9.53 -10.49
N LEU A 141 -6.32 8.40 -9.85
CA LEU A 141 -5.32 7.46 -10.36
C LEU A 141 -5.73 6.92 -11.71
N ARG A 142 -6.99 6.51 -11.84
CA ARG A 142 -7.54 6.00 -13.09
C ARG A 142 -7.36 7.02 -14.22
N ARG A 143 -7.69 8.27 -13.94
CA ARG A 143 -7.62 9.33 -14.94
C ARG A 143 -6.18 9.65 -15.32
N GLN A 144 -5.28 9.70 -14.36
CA GLN A 144 -3.89 10.10 -14.60
C GLN A 144 -3.01 8.98 -15.16
N ARG A 145 -3.25 7.74 -14.74
CA ARG A 145 -2.31 6.65 -15.01
C ARG A 145 -2.89 5.46 -15.74
N LEU A 146 -4.18 5.22 -15.61
CA LEU A 146 -4.81 4.06 -16.24
C LEU A 146 -5.57 4.41 -17.52
N GLY A 147 -6.02 5.64 -17.64
CA GLY A 147 -6.57 6.15 -18.91
C GLY A 147 -7.95 5.63 -19.29
N PHE A 148 -8.75 5.20 -18.31
CA PHE A 148 -10.11 4.76 -18.64
C PHE A 148 -11.17 5.45 -17.81
#